data_9978673a4bf2f7b3fe394e3feea9f3b0
#
_entry.id   9978673a4bf2f7b3fe394e3feea9f3b0
#
_cell.length_a   1.000
_cell.length_b   1.000
_cell.length_c   1.000
_cell.angle_alpha   90.00
_cell.angle_beta   90.00
_cell.angle_gamma   90.00
#
_symmetry.space_group_name_H-M   'P 1'
#
loop_
_entity.id
_entity.type
_entity.pdbx_description
1 polymer ?
#
loop_
_entity_poly.entity_id
_entity_poly.type
_entity_poly.pdbx_seq_one_letter_code
_entity_poly.pdbx_strand_id
1 'polypeptide(L)'
;NHAMSNEDDVALFFGLSGTGKTTLSADPNRVLVGDDEHGWSDTGVFNIEGGCYAKTINLSYEDEPQIFSTTEKFSTVIENMNYNPNDRSLKFSDPSITENMRCAYPISYIKNSSKSGFGGAPKNIILLTCDAFGVLPPVAKLTAAEAVFFFLSGFTSKVAGTEEGIKEPVPTFSTCFGAPFMPQRPEVYGQLLWNRINSTKPVCWLLNTGWSGGSYGEGERISIELTRKILKFILNIKGEFQTRKDQFFNFSVPIEINEVPKNLLKPRENWTNQEGYDRVATKLKTMFVDNFQQFSSINEKVDGVYNSLKND
;
A
#
# COMPACT_ATOMS: atom_id res chain seq x y z
N ASN A 1 6.26 5.56 4.59
CA ASN A 1 7.00 4.48 3.90
C ASN A 1 7.38 3.42 4.92
N HIS A 2 7.26 2.15 4.55
CA HIS A 2 7.66 1.03 5.40
C HIS A 2 8.74 0.24 4.69
N ALA A 3 9.69 -0.31 5.43
CA ALA A 3 10.72 -1.15 4.87
C ALA A 3 10.93 -2.42 5.69
N MET A 4 11.07 -3.53 5.00
CA MET A 4 11.46 -4.82 5.56
C MET A 4 12.53 -5.48 4.70
N SER A 5 13.38 -6.29 5.31
CA SER A 5 14.49 -6.92 4.62
C SER A 5 14.64 -8.40 5.00
N ASN A 6 15.29 -9.14 4.12
CA ASN A 6 15.87 -10.43 4.39
C ASN A 6 17.27 -10.37 3.80
N GLU A 7 18.28 -10.16 4.66
CA GLU A 7 19.66 -9.86 4.27
C GLU A 7 19.71 -8.59 3.38
N ASP A 8 20.19 -8.67 2.13
CA ASP A 8 20.27 -7.57 1.17
C ASP A 8 19.00 -7.40 0.30
N ASP A 9 17.92 -8.07 0.67
CA ASP A 9 16.64 -8.03 -0.07
C ASP A 9 15.63 -7.11 0.61
N VAL A 10 15.75 -5.81 0.37
CA VAL A 10 14.84 -4.80 0.94
C VAL A 10 13.61 -4.62 0.07
N ALA A 11 12.43 -4.60 0.70
CA ALA A 11 11.17 -4.17 0.11
C ALA A 11 10.74 -2.84 0.74
N LEU A 12 10.49 -1.84 -0.10
CA LEU A 12 10.05 -0.50 0.29
C LEU A 12 8.59 -0.31 -0.09
N PHE A 13 7.74 0.04 0.87
CA PHE A 13 6.32 0.24 0.68
C PHE A 13 5.97 1.72 0.71
N PHE A 14 5.23 2.19 -0.29
CA PHE A 14 4.58 3.49 -0.31
C PHE A 14 3.07 3.31 -0.23
N GLY A 15 2.39 4.16 0.49
CA GLY A 15 0.93 4.12 0.59
C GLY A 15 0.42 5.05 1.68
N LEU A 16 -0.85 5.42 1.60
CA LEU A 16 -1.54 6.22 2.60
C LEU A 16 -2.00 5.36 3.80
N SER A 17 -2.50 6.01 4.83
CA SER A 17 -3.14 5.32 5.96
C SER A 17 -4.29 4.43 5.48
N GLY A 18 -4.43 3.24 6.08
CA GLY A 18 -5.49 2.28 5.73
C GLY A 18 -5.20 1.39 4.52
N THR A 19 -4.06 1.54 3.85
CA THR A 19 -3.65 0.66 2.73
C THR A 19 -2.98 -0.64 3.18
N GLY A 20 -2.72 -0.81 4.48
CA GLY A 20 -2.14 -2.04 5.04
C GLY A 20 -0.62 -2.04 5.16
N LYS A 21 0.06 -0.88 5.12
CA LYS A 21 1.53 -0.80 5.24
C LYS A 21 2.06 -1.56 6.46
N THR A 22 1.61 -1.19 7.66
CA THR A 22 2.04 -1.81 8.93
C THR A 22 1.76 -3.31 8.96
N THR A 23 0.54 -3.72 8.57
CA THR A 23 0.12 -5.13 8.52
C THR A 23 1.00 -5.99 7.60
N LEU A 24 1.43 -5.42 6.47
CA LEU A 24 2.22 -6.14 5.47
C LEU A 24 3.72 -6.11 5.76
N SER A 25 4.23 -5.03 6.36
CA SER A 25 5.66 -4.92 6.72
C SER A 25 6.02 -5.71 7.98
N ALA A 26 5.06 -5.98 8.86
CA ALA A 26 5.22 -6.79 10.05
C ALA A 26 5.19 -8.31 9.75
N ASP A 27 5.91 -8.76 8.70
CA ASP A 27 6.05 -10.18 8.35
C ASP A 27 7.01 -10.86 9.35
N PRO A 28 6.61 -11.95 10.03
CA PRO A 28 7.46 -12.65 11.00
C PRO A 28 8.71 -13.29 10.36
N ASN A 29 8.74 -13.46 9.07
CA ASN A 29 9.85 -14.09 8.33
C ASN A 29 10.84 -13.05 7.75
N ARG A 30 10.60 -11.76 7.94
CA ARG A 30 11.46 -10.67 7.44
C ARG A 30 11.79 -9.68 8.55
N VAL A 31 12.92 -9.02 8.43
CA VAL A 31 13.35 -8.00 9.39
C VAL A 31 12.63 -6.69 9.08
N LEU A 32 11.90 -6.14 10.05
CA LEU A 32 11.30 -4.82 9.94
C LEU A 32 12.40 -3.76 10.09
N VAL A 33 12.67 -3.01 9.04
CA VAL A 33 13.63 -1.88 9.07
C VAL A 33 12.99 -0.67 9.75
N GLY A 34 11.74 -0.39 9.44
CA GLY A 34 10.95 0.68 10.07
C GLY A 34 9.50 0.68 9.61
N ASP A 35 8.66 1.38 10.38
CA ASP A 35 7.20 1.34 10.22
C ASP A 35 6.64 2.50 9.40
N ASP A 36 7.27 3.67 9.35
CA ASP A 36 6.72 4.81 8.60
C ASP A 36 7.79 5.60 7.86
N GLU A 37 8.42 6.58 8.45
CA GLU A 37 9.32 7.49 7.74
C GLU A 37 10.70 6.89 7.50
N HIS A 38 11.12 6.91 6.23
CA HIS A 38 12.43 6.41 5.79
C HIS A 38 13.14 7.42 4.90
N GLY A 39 14.46 7.50 5.05
CA GLY A 39 15.34 8.08 4.06
C GLY A 39 15.84 7.02 3.07
N TRP A 40 16.08 7.44 1.83
CA TRP A 40 16.73 6.60 0.81
C TRP A 40 17.97 7.31 0.27
N SER A 41 19.12 6.91 0.78
CA SER A 41 20.45 7.40 0.40
C SER A 41 21.06 6.58 -0.76
N ASP A 42 22.29 6.91 -1.14
CA ASP A 42 23.02 6.14 -2.15
C ASP A 42 23.45 4.75 -1.65
N THR A 43 23.53 4.57 -0.33
CA THR A 43 23.92 3.31 0.30
C THR A 43 22.75 2.40 0.67
N GLY A 44 21.51 2.91 0.58
CA GLY A 44 20.29 2.16 0.90
C GLY A 44 19.27 2.96 1.67
N VAL A 45 18.27 2.28 2.23
CA VAL A 45 17.22 2.89 3.03
C VAL A 45 17.58 2.87 4.51
N PHE A 46 17.06 3.84 5.25
CA PHE A 46 17.20 3.88 6.70
C PHE A 46 15.92 4.42 7.34
N ASN A 47 15.63 3.89 8.52
CA ASN A 47 14.50 4.31 9.34
C ASN A 47 14.85 5.60 10.09
N ILE A 48 13.90 6.51 10.20
CA ILE A 48 14.04 7.80 10.91
C ILE A 48 13.37 7.72 12.29
N GLU A 49 12.38 6.83 12.46
CA GLU A 49 11.56 6.73 13.66
C GLU A 49 11.98 5.60 14.62
N GLY A 50 11.86 5.85 15.93
CA GLY A 50 12.16 4.86 16.97
C GLY A 50 10.98 3.96 17.35
N GLY A 51 9.80 4.17 16.79
CA GLY A 51 8.56 3.50 17.16
C GLY A 51 7.68 3.12 16.00
N CYS A 52 6.53 2.56 16.34
CA CYS A 52 5.45 2.20 15.42
C CYS A 52 4.15 2.83 15.91
N TYR A 53 3.26 3.18 14.98
CA TYR A 53 1.95 3.76 15.26
C TYR A 53 0.87 3.02 14.48
N ALA A 54 0.37 1.94 15.08
CA ALA A 54 -0.53 0.99 14.42
C ALA A 54 -2.00 1.31 14.66
N LYS A 55 -2.83 1.01 13.67
CA LYS A 55 -4.29 1.03 13.77
C LYS A 55 -4.76 -0.20 14.53
N THR A 56 -5.74 -0.04 15.44
CA THR A 56 -6.20 -1.12 16.32
C THR A 56 -7.69 -1.42 16.24
N ILE A 57 -8.47 -0.71 15.41
CA ILE A 57 -9.87 -1.08 15.18
C ILE A 57 -9.96 -2.48 14.59
N ASN A 58 -10.76 -3.36 15.21
CA ASN A 58 -10.92 -4.78 14.86
C ASN A 58 -9.59 -5.56 14.83
N LEU A 59 -8.58 -5.12 15.57
CA LEU A 59 -7.32 -5.86 15.71
C LEU A 59 -7.58 -7.22 16.34
N SER A 60 -7.12 -8.29 15.68
CA SER A 60 -7.20 -9.66 16.19
C SER A 60 -5.82 -10.30 16.32
N TYR A 61 -5.68 -11.23 17.26
CA TYR A 61 -4.45 -11.99 17.41
C TYR A 61 -4.21 -12.93 16.22
N GLU A 62 -5.29 -13.42 15.62
CA GLU A 62 -5.23 -14.34 14.47
C GLU A 62 -4.64 -13.66 13.24
N ASP A 63 -5.06 -12.43 12.97
CA ASP A 63 -4.62 -11.69 11.79
C ASP A 63 -3.27 -11.00 11.97
N GLU A 64 -3.04 -10.38 13.14
CA GLU A 64 -1.89 -9.51 13.40
C GLU A 64 -1.26 -9.78 14.78
N PRO A 65 -0.74 -11.02 15.02
CA PRO A 65 -0.29 -11.45 16.35
C PRO A 65 0.83 -10.60 16.95
N GLN A 66 1.72 -10.07 16.11
CA GLN A 66 2.82 -9.22 16.58
C GLN A 66 2.30 -7.87 17.09
N ILE A 67 1.43 -7.22 16.32
CA ILE A 67 0.85 -5.92 16.68
C ILE A 67 -0.05 -6.09 17.90
N PHE A 68 -0.91 -7.13 17.92
CA PHE A 68 -1.78 -7.44 19.05
C PHE A 68 -0.95 -7.59 20.34
N SER A 69 0.12 -8.37 20.30
CA SER A 69 0.98 -8.60 21.46
C SER A 69 1.64 -7.31 21.99
N THR A 70 1.79 -6.27 21.17
CA THR A 70 2.35 -5.00 21.65
C THR A 70 1.37 -4.24 22.53
N THR A 71 0.06 -4.41 22.37
CA THR A 71 -0.97 -3.71 23.16
C THR A 71 -0.99 -4.16 24.62
N GLU A 72 -0.40 -5.32 24.93
CA GLU A 72 -0.29 -5.86 26.27
C GLU A 72 1.05 -5.53 26.95
N LYS A 73 1.97 -4.86 26.24
CA LYS A 73 3.30 -4.53 26.78
C LYS A 73 3.29 -3.21 27.54
N PHE A 74 4.10 -3.14 28.58
CA PHE A 74 4.35 -1.91 29.32
C PHE A 74 4.88 -0.81 28.40
N SER A 75 4.50 0.45 28.63
CA SER A 75 4.86 1.63 27.82
C SER A 75 4.25 1.68 26.40
N THR A 76 3.36 0.77 26.03
CA THR A 76 2.51 0.99 24.86
C THR A 76 1.44 2.04 25.19
N VAL A 77 1.34 3.07 24.35
CA VAL A 77 0.29 4.08 24.49
C VAL A 77 -0.90 3.66 23.63
N ILE A 78 -2.07 3.57 24.23
CA ILE A 78 -3.33 3.25 23.57
C ILE A 78 -4.15 4.52 23.43
N GLU A 79 -4.65 4.78 22.22
CA GLU A 79 -5.41 5.98 21.91
C GLU A 79 -6.81 5.65 21.41
N ASN A 80 -7.78 6.46 21.86
CA ASN A 80 -9.17 6.44 21.39
C ASN A 80 -9.87 5.08 21.56
N MET A 81 -9.46 4.28 22.52
CA MET A 81 -9.97 2.93 22.72
C MET A 81 -10.68 2.81 24.07
N ASN A 82 -11.87 2.21 24.05
CA ASN A 82 -12.56 1.80 25.26
C ASN A 82 -11.92 0.56 25.87
N TYR A 83 -12.01 0.47 27.19
CA TYR A 83 -11.55 -0.68 27.96
C TYR A 83 -12.55 -1.05 29.07
N ASN A 84 -12.49 -2.27 29.53
CA ASN A 84 -13.24 -2.69 30.71
C ASN A 84 -12.54 -2.19 31.98
N PRO A 85 -13.17 -1.38 32.85
CA PRO A 85 -12.55 -0.82 34.03
C PRO A 85 -12.19 -1.86 35.09
N ASN A 86 -12.80 -3.05 35.08
CA ASN A 86 -12.57 -4.08 36.10
C ASN A 86 -11.28 -4.89 35.83
N ASP A 87 -11.03 -5.24 34.57
CA ASP A 87 -9.89 -6.10 34.19
C ASP A 87 -8.92 -5.43 33.20
N ARG A 88 -9.26 -4.18 32.78
CA ARG A 88 -8.49 -3.37 31.81
C ARG A 88 -8.39 -4.01 30.42
N SER A 89 -9.23 -4.99 30.07
CA SER A 89 -9.27 -5.56 28.73
C SER A 89 -9.69 -4.51 27.70
N LEU A 90 -8.97 -4.46 26.58
CA LEU A 90 -9.19 -3.50 25.49
C LEU A 90 -10.35 -3.96 24.61
N LYS A 91 -11.16 -2.99 24.13
CA LYS A 91 -12.32 -3.26 23.28
C LYS A 91 -12.04 -2.85 21.84
N PHE A 92 -11.32 -3.68 21.10
CA PHE A 92 -10.91 -3.42 19.72
C PHE A 92 -12.06 -3.24 18.73
N SER A 93 -13.26 -3.74 19.03
CA SER A 93 -14.44 -3.64 18.16
C SER A 93 -15.44 -2.55 18.58
N ASP A 94 -15.11 -1.72 19.58
CA ASP A 94 -16.00 -0.69 20.09
C ASP A 94 -15.64 0.70 19.53
N PRO A 95 -16.30 1.18 18.45
CA PRO A 95 -16.00 2.46 17.83
C PRO A 95 -16.70 3.65 18.49
N SER A 96 -17.23 3.51 19.71
CA SER A 96 -18.07 4.54 20.34
C SER A 96 -17.32 5.84 20.64
N ILE A 97 -16.00 5.84 20.77
CA ILE A 97 -15.19 7.06 20.81
C ILE A 97 -14.90 7.52 19.38
N THR A 98 -14.25 6.66 18.59
CA THR A 98 -13.95 6.85 17.17
C THR A 98 -13.41 5.53 16.59
N GLU A 99 -13.55 5.32 15.28
CA GLU A 99 -12.89 4.21 14.58
C GLU A 99 -11.37 4.41 14.42
N ASN A 100 -10.85 5.63 14.67
CA ASN A 100 -9.43 5.92 14.62
C ASN A 100 -8.71 5.53 15.92
N MET A 101 -8.86 4.27 16.32
CA MET A 101 -8.14 3.69 17.45
C MET A 101 -6.70 3.35 17.04
N ARG A 102 -5.74 3.68 17.90
CA ARG A 102 -4.30 3.48 17.64
C ARG A 102 -3.57 2.93 18.84
N CYS A 103 -2.43 2.30 18.58
CA CYS A 103 -1.40 2.04 19.58
C CYS A 103 -0.03 2.49 19.08
N ALA A 104 0.71 3.18 19.96
CA ALA A 104 2.09 3.58 19.76
C ALA A 104 3.01 2.76 20.66
N TYR A 105 4.05 2.18 20.10
CA TYR A 105 5.00 1.33 20.81
C TYR A 105 6.40 1.42 20.20
N PRO A 106 7.47 1.17 20.99
CA PRO A 106 8.83 1.11 20.49
C PRO A 106 8.99 0.04 19.40
N ILE A 107 9.72 0.32 18.33
CA ILE A 107 9.94 -0.65 17.23
C ILE A 107 10.59 -1.95 17.74
N SER A 108 11.35 -1.89 18.82
CA SER A 108 11.97 -3.06 19.47
C SER A 108 10.97 -4.06 20.07
N TYR A 109 9.67 -3.69 20.16
CA TYR A 109 8.62 -4.63 20.56
C TYR A 109 8.26 -5.62 19.46
N ILE A 110 8.56 -5.30 18.22
CA ILE A 110 8.49 -6.23 17.10
C ILE A 110 9.75 -7.10 17.14
N LYS A 111 9.56 -8.40 17.36
CA LYS A 111 10.64 -9.36 17.64
C LYS A 111 11.76 -9.37 16.60
N ASN A 112 11.41 -9.17 15.33
CA ASN A 112 12.32 -9.19 14.20
C ASN A 112 12.59 -7.78 13.62
N SER A 113 12.58 -6.74 14.46
CA SER A 113 12.99 -5.39 14.03
C SER A 113 14.50 -5.26 13.88
N SER A 114 14.93 -4.42 12.94
CA SER A 114 16.33 -4.09 12.71
C SER A 114 16.91 -3.32 13.90
N LYS A 115 18.05 -3.77 14.40
CA LYS A 115 18.76 -3.05 15.48
C LYS A 115 19.48 -1.80 14.99
N SER A 116 19.90 -1.80 13.72
CA SER A 116 20.61 -0.68 13.11
C SER A 116 19.66 0.36 12.50
N GLY A 117 18.42 -0.03 12.16
CA GLY A 117 17.50 0.77 11.37
C GLY A 117 17.93 0.99 9.92
N PHE A 118 18.95 0.26 9.45
CA PHE A 118 19.46 0.35 8.07
C PHE A 118 19.11 -0.90 7.28
N GLY A 119 18.84 -0.69 5.97
CA GLY A 119 18.71 -1.72 4.94
C GLY A 119 19.54 -1.35 3.71
N GLY A 120 19.77 -2.31 2.80
CA GLY A 120 20.42 -2.06 1.51
C GLY A 120 19.52 -1.31 0.53
N ALA A 121 19.94 -1.24 -0.73
CA ALA A 121 19.10 -0.71 -1.79
C ALA A 121 17.85 -1.59 -1.99
N PRO A 122 16.64 -1.00 -2.15
CA PRO A 122 15.44 -1.78 -2.37
C PRO A 122 15.54 -2.66 -3.63
N LYS A 123 15.16 -3.92 -3.50
CA LYS A 123 14.93 -4.85 -4.61
C LYS A 123 13.50 -4.79 -5.13
N ASN A 124 12.58 -4.45 -4.24
CA ASN A 124 11.17 -4.28 -4.57
C ASN A 124 10.67 -2.93 -4.05
N ILE A 125 9.97 -2.21 -4.91
CA ILE A 125 9.17 -1.02 -4.54
C ILE A 125 7.71 -1.42 -4.71
N ILE A 126 6.92 -1.27 -3.65
CA ILE A 126 5.52 -1.66 -3.61
C ILE A 126 4.67 -0.42 -3.35
N LEU A 127 3.91 0.00 -4.34
CA LEU A 127 2.95 1.09 -4.24
C LEU A 127 1.61 0.48 -3.79
N LEU A 128 1.21 0.76 -2.56
CA LEU A 128 -0.03 0.26 -1.98
C LEU A 128 -1.19 1.19 -2.32
N THR A 129 -2.27 0.61 -2.76
CA THR A 129 -3.56 1.28 -2.93
C THR A 129 -4.68 0.49 -2.27
N CYS A 130 -5.75 1.16 -1.90
CA CYS A 130 -7.02 0.56 -1.50
C CYS A 130 -8.08 1.07 -2.47
N ASP A 131 -8.35 0.30 -3.52
CA ASP A 131 -9.34 0.68 -4.53
C ASP A 131 -10.73 0.25 -4.10
N ALA A 132 -11.58 1.21 -3.73
CA ALA A 132 -12.98 0.96 -3.40
C ALA A 132 -13.91 0.93 -4.61
N PHE A 133 -13.41 1.23 -5.80
CA PHE A 133 -14.14 1.03 -7.06
C PHE A 133 -14.14 -0.44 -7.50
N GLY A 134 -13.18 -1.24 -7.02
CA GLY A 134 -13.07 -2.67 -7.32
C GLY A 134 -12.64 -2.98 -8.76
N VAL A 135 -11.92 -2.06 -9.41
CA VAL A 135 -11.51 -2.19 -10.81
C VAL A 135 -10.02 -2.37 -11.02
N LEU A 136 -9.19 -1.93 -10.05
CA LEU A 136 -7.75 -2.17 -10.14
C LEU A 136 -7.43 -3.65 -9.87
N PRO A 137 -6.45 -4.24 -10.58
CA PRO A 137 -6.00 -5.58 -10.29
C PRO A 137 -5.39 -5.67 -8.88
N PRO A 138 -5.43 -6.84 -8.24
CA PRO A 138 -4.86 -7.02 -6.90
C PRO A 138 -3.35 -6.80 -6.89
N VAL A 139 -2.69 -7.04 -8.02
CA VAL A 139 -1.26 -6.81 -8.20
C VAL A 139 -0.94 -6.54 -9.67
N ALA A 140 0.01 -5.64 -9.90
CA ALA A 140 0.59 -5.41 -11.21
C ALA A 140 2.09 -5.10 -11.10
N LYS A 141 2.88 -5.62 -12.05
CA LYS A 141 4.26 -5.18 -12.25
C LYS A 141 4.25 -3.89 -13.03
N LEU A 142 4.98 -2.89 -12.54
CA LEU A 142 5.06 -1.57 -13.14
C LEU A 142 6.42 -1.34 -13.80
N THR A 143 6.42 -0.63 -14.91
CA THR A 143 7.62 0.02 -15.45
C THR A 143 8.05 1.18 -14.54
N ALA A 144 9.27 1.67 -14.70
CA ALA A 144 9.73 2.84 -13.95
C ALA A 144 8.83 4.07 -14.17
N ALA A 145 8.33 4.26 -15.39
CA ALA A 145 7.44 5.36 -15.73
C ALA A 145 6.07 5.24 -15.05
N GLU A 146 5.47 4.05 -15.10
CA GLU A 146 4.20 3.76 -14.40
C GLU A 146 4.36 3.92 -12.88
N ALA A 147 5.48 3.47 -12.29
CA ALA A 147 5.74 3.62 -10.86
C ALA A 147 5.81 5.11 -10.44
N VAL A 148 6.50 5.95 -11.21
CA VAL A 148 6.55 7.40 -10.95
C VAL A 148 5.18 8.05 -11.15
N PHE A 149 4.44 7.67 -12.19
CA PHE A 149 3.07 8.16 -12.44
C PHE A 149 2.14 7.86 -11.25
N PHE A 150 2.16 6.60 -10.76
CA PHE A 150 1.36 6.20 -9.58
C PHE A 150 1.81 6.85 -8.29
N PHE A 151 3.12 6.98 -8.09
CA PHE A 151 3.69 7.68 -6.94
C PHE A 151 3.24 9.14 -6.89
N LEU A 152 3.32 9.86 -8.01
CA LEU A 152 2.84 11.25 -8.09
C LEU A 152 1.34 11.34 -7.87
N SER A 153 0.57 10.43 -8.42
CA SER A 153 -0.88 10.39 -8.25
C SER A 153 -1.27 10.12 -6.81
N GLY A 154 -0.59 9.19 -6.12
CA GLY A 154 -0.86 8.84 -4.73
C GLY A 154 -2.30 8.39 -4.49
N PHE A 155 -2.86 7.59 -5.42
CA PHE A 155 -4.26 7.17 -5.38
C PHE A 155 -4.51 6.11 -4.31
N THR A 156 -5.59 6.32 -3.55
CA THR A 156 -6.25 5.32 -2.71
C THR A 156 -7.69 5.74 -2.42
N SER A 157 -8.47 4.86 -1.79
CA SER A 157 -9.70 5.27 -1.13
C SER A 157 -9.46 5.37 0.37
N LYS A 158 -9.78 6.50 0.99
CA LYS A 158 -9.85 6.63 2.44
C LYS A 158 -11.00 5.76 2.93
N VAL A 159 -10.72 4.87 3.85
CA VAL A 159 -11.72 3.96 4.43
C VAL A 159 -12.07 4.42 5.86
N ALA A 160 -13.18 3.93 6.38
CA ALA A 160 -13.60 4.20 7.75
C ALA A 160 -12.44 4.02 8.75
N GLY A 161 -12.36 4.91 9.74
CA GLY A 161 -11.29 4.91 10.74
C GLY A 161 -9.91 5.38 10.25
N THR A 162 -9.79 5.94 9.04
CA THR A 162 -8.54 6.60 8.60
C THR A 162 -8.49 8.07 8.96
N GLU A 163 -9.64 8.75 8.89
CA GLU A 163 -9.82 10.16 9.26
C GLU A 163 -11.21 10.33 9.89
N GLU A 164 -11.37 11.39 10.69
CA GLU A 164 -12.65 11.73 11.29
C GLU A 164 -13.71 12.03 10.22
N GLY A 165 -14.92 11.51 10.41
CA GLY A 165 -16.06 11.73 9.49
C GLY A 165 -16.11 10.83 8.26
N ILE A 166 -15.10 10.00 8.00
CA ILE A 166 -15.10 9.04 6.88
C ILE A 166 -15.89 7.78 7.31
N LYS A 167 -17.11 7.63 6.80
CA LYS A 167 -17.97 6.45 7.02
C LYS A 167 -17.97 5.48 5.85
N GLU A 168 -17.85 6.00 4.63
CA GLU A 168 -17.75 5.24 3.39
C GLU A 168 -16.45 5.55 2.67
N PRO A 169 -15.92 4.64 1.84
CA PRO A 169 -14.69 4.88 1.12
C PRO A 169 -14.78 6.10 0.20
N VAL A 170 -13.83 7.02 0.32
CA VAL A 170 -13.73 8.23 -0.50
C VAL A 170 -12.44 8.17 -1.34
N PRO A 171 -12.56 8.19 -2.68
CA PRO A 171 -11.39 8.27 -3.56
C PRO A 171 -10.55 9.50 -3.23
N THR A 172 -9.25 9.30 -3.12
CA THR A 172 -8.31 10.35 -2.73
C THR A 172 -7.03 10.24 -3.56
N PHE A 173 -6.55 11.39 -3.99
CA PHE A 173 -5.23 11.55 -4.60
C PHE A 173 -4.37 12.40 -3.66
N SER A 174 -3.39 11.78 -3.03
CA SER A 174 -2.44 12.48 -2.16
C SER A 174 -1.05 12.35 -2.76
N THR A 175 -0.61 13.40 -3.40
CA THR A 175 0.65 13.46 -4.14
C THR A 175 1.80 12.85 -3.36
N CYS A 176 2.54 11.97 -4.00
CA CYS A 176 3.67 11.23 -3.42
C CYS A 176 3.31 10.40 -2.18
N PHE A 177 2.02 10.07 -1.97
CA PHE A 177 1.49 9.45 -0.76
C PHE A 177 1.74 10.24 0.54
N GLY A 178 1.95 11.55 0.44
CA GLY A 178 2.32 12.37 1.60
C GLY A 178 2.23 13.86 1.32
N ALA A 179 1.27 14.33 0.52
CA ALA A 179 1.14 15.74 0.11
C ALA A 179 1.32 16.74 1.26
N PRO A 180 0.74 16.56 2.47
CA PRO A 180 0.91 17.52 3.57
C PRO A 180 2.35 17.63 4.10
N PHE A 181 3.20 16.63 3.82
CA PHE A 181 4.57 16.53 4.34
C PHE A 181 5.64 16.89 3.29
N MET A 182 5.23 17.29 2.08
CA MET A 182 6.14 17.53 0.96
C MET A 182 6.51 19.03 0.84
N PRO A 183 7.71 19.48 1.28
CA PRO A 183 8.10 20.88 1.22
C PRO A 183 8.54 21.34 -0.18
N GLN A 184 8.81 20.42 -1.09
CA GLN A 184 9.19 20.71 -2.48
C GLN A 184 8.04 20.44 -3.45
N ARG A 185 8.19 20.86 -4.70
CA ARG A 185 7.24 20.53 -5.77
C ARG A 185 7.21 19.00 -6.00
N PRO A 186 6.06 18.42 -6.30
CA PRO A 186 5.91 16.99 -6.55
C PRO A 186 6.89 16.41 -7.57
N GLU A 187 7.16 17.19 -8.63
CA GLU A 187 8.05 16.77 -9.72
C GLU A 187 9.48 16.53 -9.23
N VAL A 188 9.93 17.23 -8.20
CA VAL A 188 11.26 17.00 -7.58
C VAL A 188 11.30 15.59 -7.01
N TYR A 189 10.27 15.18 -6.28
CA TYR A 189 10.19 13.83 -5.71
C TYR A 189 9.98 12.76 -6.80
N GLY A 190 9.19 13.06 -7.82
CA GLY A 190 9.04 12.21 -9.00
C GLY A 190 10.37 11.96 -9.70
N GLN A 191 11.17 13.01 -9.90
CA GLN A 191 12.50 12.91 -10.51
C GLN A 191 13.49 12.14 -9.62
N LEU A 192 13.44 12.36 -8.29
CA LEU A 192 14.27 11.59 -7.35
C LEU A 192 13.93 10.10 -7.40
N LEU A 193 12.65 9.74 -7.37
CA LEU A 193 12.22 8.35 -7.48
C LEU A 193 12.64 7.75 -8.83
N TRP A 194 12.45 8.49 -9.94
CA TRP A 194 12.91 8.07 -11.27
C TRP A 194 14.40 7.75 -11.28
N ASN A 195 15.22 8.62 -10.73
CA ASN A 195 16.67 8.44 -10.66
C ASN A 195 17.04 7.21 -9.82
N ARG A 196 16.39 7.02 -8.67
CA ARG A 196 16.60 5.86 -7.79
C ARG A 196 16.22 4.54 -8.48
N ILE A 197 15.07 4.49 -9.13
CA ILE A 197 14.62 3.30 -9.87
C ILE A 197 15.62 2.96 -11.00
N ASN A 198 16.08 3.96 -11.74
CA ASN A 198 17.00 3.71 -12.86
C ASN A 198 18.43 3.34 -12.42
N SER A 199 18.87 3.81 -11.25
CA SER A 199 20.20 3.47 -10.72
C SER A 199 20.24 2.11 -10.04
N THR A 200 19.25 1.77 -9.21
CA THR A 200 19.24 0.53 -8.41
C THR A 200 18.41 -0.59 -9.04
N LYS A 201 17.57 -0.27 -10.01
CA LYS A 201 16.74 -1.19 -10.80
C LYS A 201 15.89 -2.18 -9.98
N PRO A 202 15.14 -1.68 -8.97
CA PRO A 202 14.20 -2.50 -8.25
C PRO A 202 13.05 -2.93 -9.16
N VAL A 203 12.38 -4.02 -8.82
CA VAL A 203 11.09 -4.33 -9.42
C VAL A 203 10.02 -3.48 -8.75
N CYS A 204 9.23 -2.78 -9.57
CA CYS A 204 8.15 -1.92 -9.07
C CYS A 204 6.80 -2.63 -9.20
N TRP A 205 5.96 -2.48 -8.18
CA TRP A 205 4.68 -3.15 -8.07
C TRP A 205 3.59 -2.19 -7.63
N LEU A 206 2.39 -2.35 -8.19
CA LEU A 206 1.15 -1.90 -7.59
C LEU A 206 0.56 -3.07 -6.80
N LEU A 207 0.18 -2.87 -5.55
CA LEU A 207 -0.51 -3.86 -4.71
C LEU A 207 -1.80 -3.23 -4.17
N ASN A 208 -2.93 -3.77 -4.62
CA ASN A 208 -4.26 -3.30 -4.24
C ASN A 208 -4.83 -4.14 -3.10
N THR A 209 -5.16 -3.50 -2.00
CA THR A 209 -5.79 -4.08 -0.80
C THR A 209 -7.27 -3.71 -0.67
N GLY A 210 -7.85 -3.16 -1.73
CA GLY A 210 -9.23 -2.70 -1.80
C GLY A 210 -10.23 -3.80 -2.13
N TRP A 211 -11.20 -3.48 -2.98
CA TRP A 211 -12.33 -4.35 -3.34
C TRP A 211 -12.09 -5.08 -4.66
N SER A 212 -12.82 -6.16 -4.85
CA SER A 212 -12.84 -6.95 -6.07
C SER A 212 -14.24 -7.56 -6.26
N GLY A 213 -14.62 -7.82 -7.51
CA GLY A 213 -15.93 -8.39 -7.86
C GLY A 213 -17.08 -7.37 -7.83
N GLY A 214 -16.80 -6.12 -7.51
CA GLY A 214 -17.75 -5.00 -7.42
C GLY A 214 -17.10 -3.85 -6.66
N SER A 215 -17.75 -2.68 -6.67
CA SER A 215 -17.39 -1.55 -5.83
C SER A 215 -17.74 -1.80 -4.36
N TYR A 216 -17.29 -0.92 -3.47
CA TYR A 216 -17.72 -0.93 -2.08
C TYR A 216 -19.26 -1.03 -1.98
N GLY A 217 -19.73 -1.95 -1.13
CA GLY A 217 -21.15 -2.26 -0.97
C GLY A 217 -21.69 -3.37 -1.89
N GLU A 218 -20.98 -3.70 -2.98
CA GLU A 218 -21.33 -4.78 -3.92
C GLU A 218 -20.25 -5.86 -3.96
N GLY A 219 -18.98 -5.46 -4.04
CA GLY A 219 -17.83 -6.36 -4.04
C GLY A 219 -17.31 -6.68 -2.65
N GLU A 220 -16.33 -7.55 -2.59
CA GLU A 220 -15.68 -7.95 -1.35
C GLU A 220 -14.27 -7.35 -1.25
N ARG A 221 -13.88 -6.95 -0.03
CA ARG A 221 -12.51 -6.50 0.20
C ARG A 221 -11.54 -7.67 0.11
N ILE A 222 -10.44 -7.49 -0.59
CA ILE A 222 -9.36 -8.47 -0.68
C ILE A 222 -8.84 -8.77 0.73
N SER A 223 -8.89 -10.04 1.15
CA SER A 223 -8.50 -10.43 2.50
C SER A 223 -7.01 -10.23 2.75
N ILE A 224 -6.65 -10.05 4.02
CA ILE A 224 -5.25 -9.97 4.46
C ILE A 224 -4.48 -11.24 4.05
N GLU A 225 -5.10 -12.41 4.17
CA GLU A 225 -4.51 -13.68 3.77
C GLU A 225 -4.12 -13.70 2.29
N LEU A 226 -5.04 -13.33 1.39
CA LEU A 226 -4.77 -13.26 -0.05
C LEU A 226 -3.71 -12.21 -0.38
N THR A 227 -3.77 -11.05 0.27
CA THR A 227 -2.77 -10.00 0.10
C THR A 227 -1.37 -10.48 0.52
N ARG A 228 -1.25 -11.24 1.61
CA ARG A 228 0.01 -11.85 2.04
C ARG A 228 0.53 -12.90 1.07
N LYS A 229 -0.36 -13.71 0.46
CA LYS A 229 0.03 -14.66 -0.60
C LYS A 229 0.59 -13.94 -1.83
N ILE A 230 -0.05 -12.85 -2.24
CA ILE A 230 0.45 -12.00 -3.33
C ILE A 230 1.79 -11.35 -2.96
N LEU A 231 1.91 -10.82 -1.75
CA LEU A 231 3.18 -10.25 -1.27
C LEU A 231 4.29 -11.31 -1.23
N LYS A 232 4.00 -12.51 -0.76
CA LYS A 232 4.95 -13.64 -0.79
C LYS A 232 5.41 -13.96 -2.21
N PHE A 233 4.51 -13.91 -3.20
CA PHE A 233 4.87 -14.04 -4.61
C PHE A 233 5.83 -12.93 -5.03
N ILE A 234 5.51 -11.65 -4.78
CA ILE A 234 6.35 -10.49 -5.10
C ILE A 234 7.77 -10.66 -4.54
N LEU A 235 7.88 -11.03 -3.27
CA LEU A 235 9.15 -11.08 -2.55
C LEU A 235 10.02 -12.30 -2.90
N ASN A 236 9.42 -13.38 -3.40
CA ASN A 236 10.15 -14.63 -3.69
C ASN A 236 10.33 -14.90 -5.17
N ILE A 237 9.87 -13.99 -6.04
CA ILE A 237 9.97 -14.21 -7.48
C ILE A 237 11.42 -14.24 -7.92
N LYS A 238 11.78 -15.32 -8.64
CA LYS A 238 13.09 -15.49 -9.25
C LYS A 238 12.92 -15.65 -10.76
N GLY A 239 13.39 -14.69 -11.52
CA GLY A 239 13.35 -14.72 -12.98
C GLY A 239 12.05 -14.15 -13.57
N GLU A 240 11.77 -14.57 -14.80
CA GLU A 240 10.62 -14.09 -15.56
C GLU A 240 9.35 -14.86 -15.20
N PHE A 241 8.22 -14.20 -15.27
CA PHE A 241 6.88 -14.77 -15.11
C PHE A 241 5.94 -14.20 -16.17
N GLN A 242 4.91 -14.96 -16.50
CA GLN A 242 3.96 -14.55 -17.52
C GLN A 242 2.99 -13.49 -16.99
N THR A 243 2.79 -12.46 -17.80
CA THR A 243 1.84 -11.39 -17.51
C THR A 243 0.89 -11.19 -18.69
N ARG A 244 -0.27 -10.62 -18.40
CA ARG A 244 -1.18 -10.05 -19.40
C ARG A 244 -1.30 -8.56 -19.18
N LYS A 245 -1.63 -7.81 -20.23
CA LYS A 245 -1.92 -6.40 -20.11
C LYS A 245 -3.37 -6.19 -19.64
N ASP A 246 -3.52 -5.30 -18.67
CA ASP A 246 -4.82 -4.80 -18.26
C ASP A 246 -5.39 -3.89 -19.34
N GLN A 247 -6.71 -3.97 -19.57
CA GLN A 247 -7.38 -3.30 -20.68
C GLN A 247 -7.48 -1.77 -20.49
N PHE A 248 -7.63 -1.30 -19.23
CA PHE A 248 -7.90 0.12 -18.96
C PHE A 248 -6.66 0.90 -18.54
N PHE A 249 -5.76 0.27 -17.81
CA PHE A 249 -4.57 0.92 -17.25
C PHE A 249 -3.28 0.42 -17.89
N ASN A 250 -3.37 -0.54 -18.80
CA ASN A 250 -2.23 -1.16 -19.49
C ASN A 250 -1.17 -1.77 -18.58
N PHE A 251 -1.53 -2.14 -17.34
CA PHE A 251 -0.63 -2.77 -16.39
C PHE A 251 -0.23 -4.18 -16.78
N SER A 252 0.95 -4.61 -16.34
CA SER A 252 1.39 -6.00 -16.47
C SER A 252 0.93 -6.82 -15.27
N VAL A 253 -0.21 -7.50 -15.40
CA VAL A 253 -0.83 -8.33 -14.36
C VAL A 253 -0.35 -9.76 -14.50
N PRO A 254 0.14 -10.45 -13.43
CA PRO A 254 0.47 -11.87 -13.48
C PRO A 254 -0.72 -12.71 -13.95
N ILE A 255 -0.45 -13.72 -14.80
CA ILE A 255 -1.50 -14.63 -15.29
C ILE A 255 -1.97 -15.57 -14.18
N GLU A 256 -1.04 -16.00 -13.33
CA GLU A 256 -1.32 -16.83 -12.16
C GLU A 256 -0.36 -16.56 -11.02
N ILE A 257 -0.84 -16.76 -9.80
CA ILE A 257 -0.06 -16.76 -8.56
C ILE A 257 -0.53 -17.97 -7.77
N ASN A 258 0.43 -18.72 -7.23
CA ASN A 258 0.11 -19.89 -6.43
C ASN A 258 -0.78 -19.53 -5.22
N GLU A 259 -1.78 -20.34 -4.93
CA GLU A 259 -2.76 -20.14 -3.84
C GLU A 259 -3.62 -18.85 -3.95
N VAL A 260 -3.60 -18.14 -5.09
CA VAL A 260 -4.46 -16.99 -5.36
C VAL A 260 -5.48 -17.37 -6.44
N PRO A 261 -6.78 -17.14 -6.22
CA PRO A 261 -7.81 -17.42 -7.22
C PRO A 261 -7.56 -16.68 -8.53
N LYS A 262 -7.61 -17.40 -9.67
CA LYS A 262 -7.33 -16.81 -10.99
C LYS A 262 -8.30 -15.68 -11.39
N ASN A 263 -9.55 -15.77 -10.96
CA ASN A 263 -10.55 -14.72 -11.20
C ASN A 263 -10.20 -13.41 -10.47
N LEU A 264 -9.57 -13.47 -9.30
CA LEU A 264 -9.10 -12.28 -8.59
C LEU A 264 -8.08 -11.48 -9.43
N LEU A 265 -7.22 -12.19 -10.18
CA LEU A 265 -6.24 -11.55 -11.08
C LEU A 265 -6.87 -10.95 -12.35
N LYS A 266 -8.17 -11.14 -12.56
CA LYS A 266 -8.93 -10.68 -13.72
C LYS A 266 -10.13 -9.85 -13.27
N PRO A 267 -9.95 -8.62 -12.82
CA PRO A 267 -11.01 -7.83 -12.19
C PRO A 267 -12.30 -7.78 -13.01
N ARG A 268 -12.21 -7.54 -14.33
CA ARG A 268 -13.38 -7.46 -15.21
C ARG A 268 -14.18 -8.76 -15.27
N GLU A 269 -13.50 -9.92 -15.33
CA GLU A 269 -14.14 -11.22 -15.35
C GLU A 269 -14.75 -11.59 -13.97
N ASN A 270 -14.24 -10.99 -12.90
CA ASN A 270 -14.74 -11.19 -11.53
C ASN A 270 -16.02 -10.39 -11.23
N TRP A 271 -16.33 -9.38 -12.01
CA TRP A 271 -17.58 -8.62 -11.88
C TRP A 271 -18.75 -9.36 -12.53
N THR A 272 -19.89 -9.41 -11.86
CA THR A 272 -21.14 -9.95 -12.44
C THR A 272 -21.63 -9.12 -13.62
N ASN A 273 -21.49 -7.77 -13.53
CA ASN A 273 -21.88 -6.82 -14.57
C ASN A 273 -20.60 -6.23 -15.22
N GLN A 274 -20.15 -6.80 -16.33
CA GLN A 274 -18.95 -6.36 -17.03
C GLN A 274 -19.08 -4.95 -17.63
N GLU A 275 -20.26 -4.54 -18.10
CA GLU A 275 -20.49 -3.16 -18.55
C GLU A 275 -20.43 -2.17 -17.40
N GLY A 276 -20.89 -2.58 -16.23
CA GLY A 276 -20.71 -1.84 -14.97
C GLY A 276 -19.26 -1.63 -14.64
N TYR A 277 -18.46 -2.70 -14.74
CA TYR A 277 -17.00 -2.62 -14.57
C TYR A 277 -16.38 -1.61 -15.55
N ASP A 278 -16.70 -1.71 -16.84
CA ASP A 278 -16.12 -0.85 -17.87
C ASP A 278 -16.41 0.64 -17.61
N ARG A 279 -17.64 0.98 -17.19
CA ARG A 279 -18.00 2.35 -16.79
C ARG A 279 -17.21 2.84 -15.58
N VAL A 280 -17.06 2.00 -14.55
CA VAL A 280 -16.35 2.38 -13.32
C VAL A 280 -14.84 2.47 -13.56
N ALA A 281 -14.28 1.57 -14.35
CA ALA A 281 -12.86 1.61 -14.74
C ALA A 281 -12.54 2.86 -15.58
N THR A 282 -13.41 3.22 -16.53
CA THR A 282 -13.30 4.47 -17.30
C THR A 282 -13.36 5.70 -16.37
N LYS A 283 -14.29 5.70 -15.42
CA LYS A 283 -14.37 6.79 -14.43
C LYS A 283 -13.08 6.95 -13.65
N LEU A 284 -12.53 5.86 -13.11
CA LEU A 284 -11.27 5.92 -12.34
C LEU A 284 -10.10 6.37 -13.22
N LYS A 285 -10.02 5.87 -14.46
CA LYS A 285 -9.03 6.31 -15.46
C LYS A 285 -9.10 7.82 -15.71
N THR A 286 -10.31 8.37 -15.91
CA THR A 286 -10.52 9.82 -16.06
C THR A 286 -10.03 10.58 -14.82
N MET A 287 -10.32 10.08 -13.61
CA MET A 287 -9.83 10.72 -12.38
C MET A 287 -8.29 10.75 -12.29
N PHE A 288 -7.60 9.70 -12.75
CA PHE A 288 -6.13 9.71 -12.86
C PHE A 288 -5.64 10.76 -13.85
N VAL A 289 -6.26 10.85 -15.02
CA VAL A 289 -5.92 11.83 -16.05
C VAL A 289 -6.12 13.25 -15.53
N ASP A 290 -7.26 13.54 -14.94
CA ASP A 290 -7.57 14.87 -14.38
C ASP A 290 -6.60 15.26 -13.26
N ASN A 291 -6.32 14.31 -12.34
CA ASN A 291 -5.37 14.55 -11.26
C ASN A 291 -3.96 14.83 -11.80
N PHE A 292 -3.52 14.14 -12.86
CA PHE A 292 -2.16 14.29 -13.37
C PHE A 292 -1.92 15.63 -14.10
N GLN A 293 -2.96 16.31 -14.56
CA GLN A 293 -2.86 17.63 -15.24
C GLN A 293 -2.19 18.71 -14.40
N GLN A 294 -2.20 18.57 -13.07
CA GLN A 294 -1.56 19.55 -12.17
C GLN A 294 -0.03 19.48 -12.17
N PHE A 295 0.55 18.39 -12.65
CA PHE A 295 2.00 18.18 -12.60
C PHE A 295 2.67 18.70 -13.89
N SER A 296 3.82 19.36 -13.73
CA SER A 296 4.71 19.64 -14.84
C SER A 296 5.39 18.35 -15.33
N SER A 297 5.86 18.37 -16.58
CA SER A 297 6.59 17.23 -17.16
C SER A 297 7.78 16.81 -16.29
N ILE A 298 7.86 15.50 -16.04
CA ILE A 298 9.01 14.87 -15.40
C ILE A 298 10.03 14.44 -16.46
N ASN A 299 9.54 13.66 -17.43
CA ASN A 299 10.27 13.19 -18.62
C ASN A 299 9.30 12.54 -19.60
N GLU A 300 9.73 12.39 -20.85
CA GLU A 300 8.91 11.85 -21.95
C GLU A 300 8.27 10.48 -21.65
N LYS A 301 8.91 9.63 -20.85
CA LYS A 301 8.38 8.29 -20.55
C LYS A 301 7.22 8.35 -19.56
N VAL A 302 7.32 9.17 -18.53
CA VAL A 302 6.25 9.39 -17.55
C VAL A 302 5.07 10.10 -18.21
N ASP A 303 5.36 11.13 -19.03
CA ASP A 303 4.36 11.83 -19.82
C ASP A 303 3.69 10.90 -20.84
N GLY A 304 4.43 9.91 -21.36
CA GLY A 304 3.91 8.85 -22.22
C GLY A 304 2.86 7.97 -21.54
N VAL A 305 3.01 7.66 -20.24
CA VAL A 305 1.98 6.94 -19.48
C VAL A 305 0.70 7.76 -19.37
N TYR A 306 0.82 9.05 -19.01
CA TYR A 306 -0.31 9.97 -18.95
C TYR A 306 -1.04 10.08 -20.30
N ASN A 307 -0.27 10.29 -21.40
CA ASN A 307 -0.83 10.44 -22.74
C ASN A 307 -1.53 9.15 -23.23
N SER A 308 -1.00 7.98 -22.90
CA SER A 308 -1.65 6.70 -23.19
C SER A 308 -3.00 6.60 -22.49
N LEU A 309 -3.05 6.90 -21.19
CA LEU A 309 -4.32 6.88 -20.45
C LEU A 309 -5.34 7.91 -20.95
N LYS A 310 -4.89 9.04 -21.50
CA LYS A 310 -5.77 10.09 -22.00
C LYS A 310 -6.38 9.78 -23.36
N ASN A 311 -5.65 9.06 -24.21
CA ASN A 311 -6.02 8.86 -25.62
C ASN A 311 -6.79 7.55 -25.89
N ASP A 312 -6.71 6.58 -24.98
CA ASP A 312 -7.48 5.33 -25.01
C ASP A 312 -8.84 5.49 -24.31
#